data_aaab992b06a2844c3ac48b17661b4745
#
_entry.id   aaab992b06a2844c3ac48b17661b4745
#
_cell.length_a   1.000
_cell.length_b   1.000
_cell.length_c   1.000
_cell.angle_alpha   90.00
_cell.angle_beta   90.00
_cell.angle_gamma   90.00
#
_symmetry.space_group_name_H-M   'P 1'
#
loop_
_entity.id
_entity.type
_entity.pdbx_description
1 polymer ?
#
loop_
_entity_poly.entity_id
_entity_poly.type
_entity_poly.pdbx_seq_one_letter_code
_entity_poly.pdbx_strand_id
1 'polypeptide(L)'
;MAYSARLRKAVGAVRTTLSAVELCDVQAPEFAQHGDHAVASDAPLVLVACSGGRDSMALAAVSHIVCTSMGVRCGVVIVDHGLQEGSEQVAGEAADRCRALGLGPVIVRNTTVQARGEGLEAAARQARYNELCTAARESGAIAVLLAHTMDDQAETVLIGLLRSRG
;
A
#
# COMPACT_ATOMS: atom_id res chain seq x y z
N MET A 1 8.22 24.08 -6.50
CA MET A 1 8.79 23.17 -7.54
C MET A 1 7.69 22.58 -8.38
N ALA A 2 7.79 22.57 -9.71
CA ALA A 2 6.77 21.94 -10.56
C ALA A 2 7.04 20.41 -10.63
N TYR A 3 6.04 19.59 -10.41
CA TYR A 3 6.14 18.15 -10.57
C TYR A 3 6.45 17.77 -12.02
N SER A 4 7.28 16.73 -12.22
CA SER A 4 7.50 16.14 -13.56
C SER A 4 6.18 15.62 -14.16
N ALA A 5 6.11 15.50 -15.48
CA ALA A 5 4.90 14.96 -16.14
C ALA A 5 4.52 13.56 -15.66
N ARG A 6 5.53 12.70 -15.39
CA ARG A 6 5.32 11.35 -14.85
C ARG A 6 4.72 11.40 -13.45
N LEU A 7 5.24 12.25 -12.57
CA LEU A 7 4.74 12.38 -11.21
C LEU A 7 3.30 12.93 -11.21
N ARG A 8 2.99 13.92 -12.05
CA ARG A 8 1.62 14.44 -12.21
C ARG A 8 0.64 13.35 -12.62
N LYS A 9 1.04 12.49 -13.58
CA LYS A 9 0.21 11.35 -14.02
C LYS A 9 -0.04 10.36 -12.86
N ALA A 10 0.99 10.01 -12.10
CA ALA A 10 0.87 9.11 -10.95
C ALA A 10 -0.01 9.70 -9.84
N VAL A 11 0.17 10.97 -9.50
CA VAL A 11 -0.66 11.71 -8.54
C VAL A 11 -2.13 11.72 -9.00
N GLY A 12 -2.38 11.99 -10.28
CA GLY A 12 -3.73 11.95 -10.85
C GLY A 12 -4.38 10.59 -10.73
N ALA A 13 -3.65 9.52 -11.07
CA ALA A 13 -4.17 8.14 -10.98
C ALA A 13 -4.52 7.75 -9.53
N VAL A 14 -3.63 8.00 -8.56
CA VAL A 14 -3.89 7.71 -7.15
C VAL A 14 -5.07 8.53 -6.63
N ARG A 15 -5.14 9.82 -6.98
CA ARG A 15 -6.28 10.67 -6.60
C ARG A 15 -7.62 10.14 -7.14
N THR A 16 -7.67 9.74 -8.41
CA THR A 16 -8.87 9.16 -9.01
C THR A 16 -9.29 7.87 -8.30
N THR A 17 -8.32 6.99 -8.00
CA THR A 17 -8.57 5.75 -7.26
C THR A 17 -9.12 6.02 -5.86
N LEU A 18 -8.52 6.94 -5.12
CA LEU A 18 -8.98 7.29 -3.77
C LEU A 18 -10.33 8.00 -3.77
N SER A 19 -10.62 8.81 -4.78
CA SER A 19 -11.94 9.46 -4.91
C SER A 19 -13.07 8.46 -5.24
N ALA A 20 -12.74 7.29 -5.81
CA ALA A 20 -13.70 6.21 -6.05
C ALA A 20 -13.96 5.36 -4.80
N VAL A 21 -13.08 5.40 -3.80
CA VAL A 21 -13.36 4.87 -2.46
C VAL A 21 -14.23 5.91 -1.78
N GLU A 22 -15.42 5.54 -1.31
CA GLU A 22 -16.29 6.45 -0.55
C GLU A 22 -15.56 6.88 0.74
N LEU A 23 -14.78 7.93 0.63
CA LEU A 23 -14.18 8.65 1.76
C LEU A 23 -15.30 9.51 2.35
N CYS A 24 -16.20 8.87 3.11
CA CYS A 24 -17.34 9.56 3.71
C CYS A 24 -16.85 10.82 4.42
N ASP A 25 -17.34 12.00 3.97
CA ASP A 25 -17.26 13.30 4.62
C ASP A 25 -15.87 13.80 5.08
N VAL A 26 -14.79 13.45 4.37
CA VAL A 26 -13.52 14.10 4.61
C VAL A 26 -13.59 15.52 4.09
N GLN A 27 -13.74 16.49 4.99
CA GLN A 27 -13.57 17.89 4.64
C GLN A 27 -12.10 18.08 4.20
N ALA A 28 -11.92 18.47 2.93
CA ALA A 28 -10.59 18.82 2.44
C ALA A 28 -10.03 19.92 3.37
N PRO A 29 -8.78 19.79 3.86
CA PRO A 29 -8.21 20.83 4.69
C PRO A 29 -8.21 22.14 3.91
N GLU A 30 -8.61 23.25 4.57
CA GLU A 30 -8.41 24.58 4.00
C GLU A 30 -6.96 24.70 3.54
N PHE A 31 -6.74 25.12 2.31
CA PHE A 31 -5.42 25.23 1.70
C PHE A 31 -4.51 26.11 2.56
N ALA A 32 -3.78 25.52 3.49
CA ALA A 32 -2.67 26.17 4.13
C ALA A 32 -1.58 26.39 3.07
N GLN A 33 -1.11 27.59 2.94
CA GLN A 33 -0.13 27.97 1.94
C GLN A 33 1.09 27.03 1.99
N HIS A 34 1.39 26.36 0.85
CA HIS A 34 2.66 25.66 0.57
C HIS A 34 3.14 24.65 1.64
N GLY A 35 2.64 23.44 1.60
CA GLY A 35 3.44 22.26 1.97
C GLY A 35 3.22 21.66 3.36
N ASP A 36 2.62 22.34 4.31
CA ASP A 36 2.31 21.80 5.64
C ASP A 36 0.79 21.54 5.79
N HIS A 37 0.35 20.42 5.24
CA HIS A 37 -1.01 19.94 5.52
C HIS A 37 -0.96 19.08 6.77
N ALA A 38 -1.28 19.65 7.91
CA ALA A 38 -1.50 18.88 9.13
C ALA A 38 -2.78 18.05 8.97
N VAL A 39 -2.63 16.75 8.77
CA VAL A 39 -3.76 15.81 8.74
C VAL A 39 -4.18 15.51 10.17
N ALA A 40 -5.47 15.61 10.45
CA ALA A 40 -6.03 15.31 11.79
C ALA A 40 -5.70 13.87 12.21
N SER A 41 -5.43 13.66 13.49
CA SER A 41 -5.04 12.34 14.01
C SER A 41 -6.14 11.28 13.94
N ASP A 42 -7.39 11.72 13.89
CA ASP A 42 -8.61 10.94 13.74
C ASP A 42 -9.13 10.86 12.30
N ALA A 43 -8.43 11.50 11.35
CA ALA A 43 -8.77 11.42 9.92
C ALA A 43 -8.74 9.96 9.43
N PRO A 44 -9.55 9.63 8.40
CA PRO A 44 -9.52 8.31 7.77
C PRO A 44 -8.11 7.87 7.37
N LEU A 45 -7.81 6.59 7.54
CA LEU A 45 -6.51 6.01 7.25
C LEU A 45 -6.55 5.17 5.98
N VAL A 46 -5.63 5.44 5.06
CA VAL A 46 -5.32 4.58 3.92
C VAL A 46 -3.96 3.93 4.15
N LEU A 47 -3.86 2.63 3.95
CA LEU A 47 -2.59 1.90 3.96
C LEU A 47 -2.09 1.65 2.54
N VAL A 48 -0.78 1.59 2.38
CA VAL A 48 -0.12 1.13 1.16
C VAL A 48 0.65 -0.15 1.46
N ALA A 49 0.41 -1.21 0.70
CA ALA A 49 1.20 -2.42 0.80
C ALA A 49 2.57 -2.18 0.15
N CYS A 50 3.62 -2.20 0.96
CA CYS A 50 4.98 -1.90 0.53
C CYS A 50 5.88 -3.13 0.69
N SER A 51 6.52 -3.56 -0.40
CA SER A 51 7.51 -4.65 -0.40
C SER A 51 8.96 -4.15 -0.34
N GLY A 52 9.17 -2.83 -0.28
CA GLY A 52 10.50 -2.23 -0.39
C GLY A 52 11.02 -2.10 -1.83
N GLY A 53 10.36 -2.69 -2.82
CA GLY A 53 10.69 -2.55 -4.23
C GLY A 53 10.31 -1.18 -4.79
N ARG A 54 10.88 -0.81 -5.95
CA ARG A 54 10.71 0.51 -6.58
C ARG A 54 9.25 0.93 -6.73
N ASP A 55 8.40 0.04 -7.23
CA ASP A 55 7.03 0.37 -7.58
C ASP A 55 6.18 0.60 -6.32
N SER A 56 6.33 -0.25 -5.31
CA SER A 56 5.64 -0.11 -4.04
C SER A 56 6.11 1.13 -3.26
N MET A 57 7.39 1.46 -3.30
CA MET A 57 7.94 2.68 -2.71
C MET A 57 7.47 3.93 -3.45
N ALA A 58 7.40 3.88 -4.79
CA ALA A 58 6.86 4.97 -5.58
C ALA A 58 5.37 5.20 -5.29
N LEU A 59 4.58 4.10 -5.20
CA LEU A 59 3.19 4.18 -4.80
C LEU A 59 3.04 4.80 -3.41
N ALA A 60 3.85 4.37 -2.44
CA ALA A 60 3.83 4.90 -1.08
C ALA A 60 4.09 6.41 -1.06
N ALA A 61 5.13 6.89 -1.75
CA ALA A 61 5.46 8.31 -1.83
C ALA A 61 4.35 9.13 -2.50
N VAL A 62 3.79 8.65 -3.62
CA VAL A 62 2.70 9.33 -4.32
C VAL A 62 1.43 9.33 -3.49
N SER A 63 1.11 8.21 -2.83
CA SER A 63 -0.07 8.10 -1.97
C SER A 63 0.02 9.05 -0.77
N HIS A 64 1.20 9.21 -0.18
CA HIS A 64 1.41 10.19 0.89
C HIS A 64 1.07 11.61 0.43
N ILE A 65 1.58 12.04 -0.71
CA ILE A 65 1.29 13.36 -1.30
C ILE A 65 -0.23 13.54 -1.51
N VAL A 66 -0.89 12.54 -2.10
CA VAL A 66 -2.32 12.63 -2.42
C VAL A 66 -3.16 12.60 -1.15
N CYS A 67 -2.95 11.64 -0.26
CA CYS A 67 -3.70 11.52 0.99
C CYS A 67 -3.59 12.79 1.83
N THR A 68 -2.37 13.32 2.03
CA THR A 68 -2.15 14.56 2.77
C THR A 68 -2.93 15.72 2.15
N SER A 69 -2.92 15.84 0.82
CA SER A 69 -3.69 16.88 0.12
C SER A 69 -5.21 16.70 0.19
N MET A 70 -5.69 15.51 0.56
CA MET A 70 -7.11 15.17 0.75
C MET A 70 -7.52 15.18 2.22
N GLY A 71 -6.63 15.49 3.16
CA GLY A 71 -6.93 15.42 4.59
C GLY A 71 -7.03 13.98 5.12
N VAL A 72 -6.39 13.02 4.44
CA VAL A 72 -6.42 11.58 4.76
C VAL A 72 -5.06 11.16 5.30
N ARG A 73 -5.05 10.33 6.34
CA ARG A 73 -3.82 9.72 6.87
C ARG A 73 -3.32 8.65 5.90
N CYS A 74 -2.00 8.59 5.73
CA CYS A 74 -1.36 7.60 4.87
C CYS A 74 -0.32 6.80 5.63
N GLY A 75 -0.59 5.51 5.82
CA GLY A 75 0.34 4.56 6.43
C GLY A 75 0.80 3.51 5.43
N VAL A 76 1.67 2.62 5.89
CA VAL A 76 2.14 1.47 5.10
C VAL A 76 2.05 0.19 5.89
N VAL A 77 1.87 -0.91 5.17
CA VAL A 77 2.01 -2.27 5.71
C VAL A 77 3.04 -3.02 4.87
N ILE A 78 4.02 -3.59 5.55
CA ILE A 78 5.10 -4.39 4.99
C ILE A 78 4.91 -5.80 5.50
N VAL A 79 4.81 -6.77 4.59
CA VAL A 79 4.69 -8.19 4.95
C VAL A 79 6.00 -8.89 4.60
N ASP A 80 6.69 -9.37 5.63
CA ASP A 80 7.86 -10.23 5.50
C ASP A 80 7.40 -11.69 5.55
N HIS A 81 7.74 -12.45 4.52
CA HIS A 81 7.38 -13.86 4.40
C HIS A 81 8.44 -14.80 4.99
N GLY A 82 9.58 -14.30 5.43
CA GLY A 82 10.67 -15.10 5.97
C GLY A 82 11.26 -16.11 4.99
N LEU A 83 11.02 -15.97 3.66
CA LEU A 83 11.43 -16.95 2.66
C LEU A 83 12.91 -16.85 2.26
N GLN A 84 13.55 -15.73 2.55
CA GLN A 84 14.94 -15.47 2.22
C GLN A 84 15.71 -15.04 3.46
N GLU A 85 16.96 -15.47 3.57
CA GLU A 85 17.85 -14.98 4.60
C GLU A 85 18.02 -13.46 4.47
N GLY A 86 17.91 -12.74 5.58
CA GLY A 86 17.97 -11.27 5.59
C GLY A 86 16.66 -10.55 5.20
N SER A 87 15.56 -11.26 4.98
CA SER A 87 14.27 -10.62 4.65
C SER A 87 13.78 -9.64 5.72
N GLU A 88 14.03 -9.92 6.99
CA GLU A 88 13.72 -9.04 8.11
C GLU A 88 14.48 -7.69 8.01
N GLN A 89 15.77 -7.74 7.64
CA GLN A 89 16.56 -6.51 7.43
C GLN A 89 15.98 -5.68 6.27
N VAL A 90 15.63 -6.32 5.16
CA VAL A 90 15.02 -5.65 3.99
C VAL A 90 13.69 -5.01 4.37
N ALA A 91 12.86 -5.69 5.15
CA ALA A 91 11.60 -5.16 5.66
C ALA A 91 11.83 -3.96 6.60
N GLY A 92 12.83 -4.05 7.48
CA GLY A 92 13.25 -2.95 8.37
C GLY A 92 13.71 -1.72 7.61
N GLU A 93 14.58 -1.89 6.60
CA GLU A 93 15.04 -0.79 5.75
C GLU A 93 13.89 -0.14 4.96
N ALA A 94 12.94 -0.93 4.48
CA ALA A 94 11.75 -0.42 3.80
C ALA A 94 10.89 0.40 4.76
N ALA A 95 10.73 -0.07 6.00
CA ALA A 95 10.00 0.64 7.04
C ALA A 95 10.64 2.00 7.37
N ASP A 96 11.96 2.03 7.50
CA ASP A 96 12.68 3.28 7.79
C ASP A 96 12.57 4.29 6.64
N ARG A 97 12.66 3.83 5.39
CA ARG A 97 12.41 4.69 4.21
C ARG A 97 10.99 5.26 4.21
N CYS A 98 10.00 4.46 4.57
CA CYS A 98 8.61 4.91 4.66
C CYS A 98 8.43 5.95 5.77
N ARG A 99 9.04 5.76 6.94
CA ARG A 99 9.04 6.75 8.03
C ARG A 99 9.70 8.05 7.60
N ALA A 100 10.84 7.97 6.92
CA ALA A 100 11.56 9.13 6.40
C ALA A 100 10.74 9.93 5.36
N LEU A 101 9.81 9.28 4.66
CA LEU A 101 8.85 9.92 3.75
C LEU A 101 7.65 10.55 4.47
N GLY A 102 7.54 10.43 5.80
CA GLY A 102 6.43 10.96 6.58
C GLY A 102 5.19 10.06 6.64
N LEU A 103 5.30 8.81 6.19
CA LEU A 103 4.19 7.86 6.26
C LEU A 103 3.98 7.34 7.70
N GLY A 104 2.74 7.21 8.09
CA GLY A 104 2.37 6.67 9.40
C GLY A 104 0.89 6.26 9.49
N PRO A 105 0.58 5.14 10.15
CA PRO A 105 1.48 4.19 10.80
C PRO A 105 2.33 3.36 9.83
N VAL A 106 3.50 2.88 10.28
CA VAL A 106 4.34 1.91 9.57
C VAL A 106 4.23 0.57 10.28
N ILE A 107 3.53 -0.37 9.66
CA ILE A 107 3.20 -1.68 10.21
C ILE A 107 4.07 -2.72 9.51
N VAL A 108 4.86 -3.47 10.26
CA VAL A 108 5.63 -4.63 9.76
C VAL A 108 4.96 -5.89 10.29
N ARG A 109 4.67 -6.84 9.40
CA ARG A 109 4.08 -8.14 9.71
C ARG A 109 5.00 -9.25 9.24
N ASN A 110 5.27 -10.18 10.13
CA ASN A 110 6.00 -11.41 9.79
C ASN A 110 4.98 -12.54 9.60
N THR A 111 5.09 -13.24 8.49
CA THR A 111 4.23 -14.39 8.23
C THR A 111 5.06 -15.60 7.81
N THR A 112 4.61 -16.78 8.22
CA THR A 112 5.24 -18.03 7.82
C THR A 112 4.40 -18.68 6.73
N VAL A 113 5.02 -18.93 5.57
CA VAL A 113 4.35 -19.56 4.45
C VAL A 113 4.40 -21.08 4.61
N GLN A 114 3.21 -21.70 4.74
CA GLN A 114 3.07 -23.16 4.72
C GLN A 114 2.41 -23.56 3.41
N ALA A 115 3.16 -24.22 2.51
CA ALA A 115 2.59 -24.79 1.29
C ALA A 115 1.73 -26.02 1.62
N ARG A 116 0.42 -25.95 1.34
CA ARG A 116 -0.54 -27.03 1.52
C ARG A 116 -1.07 -27.51 0.16
N GLY A 117 -0.16 -27.97 -0.72
CA GLY A 117 -0.59 -28.56 -2.01
C GLY A 117 -0.83 -27.57 -3.17
N GLU A 118 -0.96 -26.28 -2.92
CA GLU A 118 -1.26 -25.23 -3.93
C GLU A 118 -0.02 -24.57 -4.54
N GLY A 119 1.16 -24.99 -4.14
CA GLY A 119 2.43 -24.36 -4.52
C GLY A 119 2.81 -23.21 -3.59
N LEU A 120 4.13 -23.05 -3.39
CA LEU A 120 4.68 -22.07 -2.43
C LEU A 120 4.29 -20.62 -2.75
N GLU A 121 4.23 -20.27 -4.03
CA GLU A 121 3.90 -18.92 -4.48
C GLU A 121 2.44 -18.55 -4.18
N ALA A 122 1.50 -19.46 -4.45
CA ALA A 122 0.08 -19.24 -4.15
C ALA A 122 -0.15 -19.12 -2.64
N ALA A 123 0.51 -19.97 -1.85
CA ALA A 123 0.45 -19.92 -0.38
C ALA A 123 1.04 -18.59 0.16
N ALA A 124 2.18 -18.13 -0.36
CA ALA A 124 2.79 -16.86 -0.01
C ALA A 124 1.88 -15.67 -0.35
N ARG A 125 1.25 -15.71 -1.53
CA ARG A 125 0.29 -14.68 -1.94
C ARG A 125 -0.92 -14.64 -1.00
N GLN A 126 -1.50 -15.77 -0.66
CA GLN A 126 -2.64 -15.86 0.25
C GLN A 126 -2.27 -15.35 1.65
N ALA A 127 -1.13 -15.80 2.19
CA ALA A 127 -0.62 -15.34 3.48
C ALA A 127 -0.45 -13.82 3.50
N ARG A 128 0.12 -13.24 2.43
CA ARG A 128 0.26 -11.79 2.29
C ARG A 128 -1.09 -11.07 2.35
N TYR A 129 -2.09 -11.52 1.59
CA TYR A 129 -3.41 -10.87 1.62
C TYR A 129 -4.07 -10.96 2.98
N ASN A 130 -3.92 -12.09 3.68
CA ASN A 130 -4.45 -12.26 5.03
C ASN A 130 -3.83 -11.24 6.00
N GLU A 131 -2.49 -11.06 5.95
CA GLU A 131 -1.81 -10.07 6.78
C GLU A 131 -2.20 -8.62 6.43
N LEU A 132 -2.38 -8.30 5.15
CA LEU A 132 -2.88 -6.99 4.72
C LEU A 132 -4.28 -6.71 5.26
N CYS A 133 -5.18 -7.68 5.16
CA CYS A 133 -6.54 -7.56 5.70
C CYS A 133 -6.55 -7.42 7.24
N THR A 134 -5.68 -8.16 7.92
CA THR A 134 -5.54 -8.08 9.38
C THR A 134 -5.02 -6.71 9.79
N ALA A 135 -3.95 -6.23 9.17
CA ALA A 135 -3.39 -4.91 9.43
C ALA A 135 -4.41 -3.79 9.18
N ALA A 136 -5.20 -3.90 8.10
CA ALA A 136 -6.24 -2.92 7.81
C ALA A 136 -7.32 -2.87 8.89
N ARG A 137 -7.81 -4.04 9.35
CA ARG A 137 -8.83 -4.12 10.42
C ARG A 137 -8.32 -3.56 11.74
N GLU A 138 -7.11 -3.96 12.15
CA GLU A 138 -6.52 -3.55 13.42
C GLU A 138 -6.20 -2.07 13.48
N SER A 139 -5.80 -1.47 12.34
CA SER A 139 -5.49 -0.05 12.25
C SER A 139 -6.71 0.85 11.96
N GLY A 140 -7.87 0.24 11.66
CA GLY A 140 -9.05 0.98 11.21
C GLY A 140 -8.88 1.61 9.82
N ALA A 141 -8.00 1.05 8.98
CA ALA A 141 -7.80 1.57 7.63
C ALA A 141 -9.02 1.29 6.75
N ILE A 142 -9.43 2.30 5.99
CA ILE A 142 -10.59 2.22 5.08
C ILE A 142 -10.24 1.58 3.73
N ALA A 143 -8.95 1.58 3.35
CA ALA A 143 -8.47 0.97 2.12
C ALA A 143 -7.01 0.55 2.24
N VAL A 144 -6.60 -0.43 1.41
CA VAL A 144 -5.21 -0.82 1.18
C VAL A 144 -4.89 -0.70 -0.30
N LEU A 145 -3.91 0.13 -0.65
CA LEU A 145 -3.43 0.29 -2.02
C LEU A 145 -2.31 -0.71 -2.31
N LEU A 146 -2.35 -1.28 -3.50
CA LEU A 146 -1.39 -2.29 -3.98
C LEU A 146 -0.72 -1.79 -5.25
N ALA A 147 0.61 -1.92 -5.35
CA ALA A 147 1.39 -1.61 -6.54
C ALA A 147 1.40 -2.80 -7.51
N HIS A 148 0.22 -3.23 -7.95
CA HIS A 148 0.08 -4.25 -8.98
C HIS A 148 -0.22 -3.59 -10.33
N THR A 149 0.42 -4.06 -11.41
CA THR A 149 0.09 -3.65 -12.75
C THR A 149 -1.18 -4.38 -13.24
N MET A 150 -1.81 -3.85 -14.28
CA MET A 150 -2.94 -4.56 -14.92
C MET A 150 -2.50 -5.92 -15.48
N ASP A 151 -1.26 -6.03 -15.93
CA ASP A 151 -0.67 -7.28 -16.44
C ASP A 151 -0.54 -8.33 -15.34
N ASP A 152 -0.07 -7.96 -14.15
CA ASP A 152 -0.01 -8.86 -12.98
C ASP A 152 -1.41 -9.38 -12.61
N GLN A 153 -2.44 -8.55 -12.74
CA GLN A 153 -3.82 -8.94 -12.49
C GLN A 153 -4.35 -9.88 -13.57
N ALA A 154 -4.05 -9.61 -14.84
CA ALA A 154 -4.44 -10.45 -15.96
C ALA A 154 -3.79 -11.84 -15.87
N GLU A 155 -2.50 -11.93 -15.55
CA GLU A 155 -1.81 -13.20 -15.29
C GLU A 155 -2.47 -14.00 -14.17
N THR A 156 -2.85 -13.33 -13.08
CA THR A 156 -3.53 -13.98 -11.94
C THR A 156 -4.87 -14.58 -12.35
N VAL A 157 -5.66 -13.86 -13.14
CA VAL A 157 -6.96 -14.33 -13.65
C VAL A 157 -6.75 -15.51 -14.60
N LEU A 158 -5.78 -15.44 -15.52
CA LEU A 158 -5.47 -16.52 -16.45
C LEU A 158 -5.04 -17.80 -15.73
N ILE A 159 -4.15 -17.70 -14.73
CA ILE A 159 -3.71 -18.83 -13.92
C ILE A 159 -4.91 -19.43 -13.15
N GLY A 160 -5.79 -18.60 -12.60
CA GLY A 160 -7.00 -19.03 -11.93
C GLY A 160 -7.94 -19.81 -12.85
N LEU A 161 -8.16 -19.32 -14.07
CA LEU A 161 -8.99 -19.97 -15.09
C LEU A 161 -8.40 -21.29 -15.57
N LEU A 162 -7.09 -21.40 -15.71
CA LEU A 162 -6.41 -22.63 -16.11
C LEU A 162 -6.49 -23.71 -15.03
N ARG A 163 -6.43 -23.34 -13.75
CA ARG A 163 -6.54 -24.27 -12.61
C ARG A 163 -7.96 -24.75 -12.36
N SER A 164 -8.99 -23.96 -12.70
CA SER A 164 -10.40 -24.33 -12.49
C SER A 164 -10.94 -25.31 -13.54
N ARG A 165 -10.16 -25.68 -14.56
CA ARG A 165 -10.51 -26.63 -15.63
C ARG A 165 -9.87 -28.02 -15.46
N GLY A 166 -9.23 -28.27 -14.30
CA GLY A 166 -8.65 -29.57 -13.96
C GLY A 166 -9.49 -30.35 -12.97
#